data_51d096b224259e3070c68b4c11b90857
#
_entry.id   51d096b224259e3070c68b4c11b90857
#
_cell.length_a   1.000
_cell.length_b   1.000
_cell.length_c   1.000
_cell.angle_alpha   90.00
_cell.angle_beta   90.00
_cell.angle_gamma   90.00
#
_symmetry.space_group_name_H-M   'P 1'
#
loop_
_entity.id
_entity.type
_entity.pdbx_description
1 polymer ?
#
loop_
_entity_poly.entity_id
_entity_poly.type
_entity_poly.pdbx_seq_one_letter_code
_entity_poly.pdbx_strand_id
1 'polypeptide(L)'
;MRKSLKMLAVSACILSLAACDKVPAGYRGVIVNLYGSDKGVSEESVGVGRYYLGWNKEMYLFPTFLQNRAWSNSQAITMQTSEGLTITTDAGITYQIEPENISKVFTKYRLGIDEITDTFLHNMVRDAMNEVASRMTVDQIYGVKKEEFINSVNQIVIRDAGKTGINVDKIYLIGSFVLPESVMRSINTKIEASQNAVKVENEIATSRAEAQKTIVDAKAAAERIIINAESQAKANKILADSLTPEFVSYQAILKWNGQLPTTNAGGALPFINVGASK
;
A
#
# COMPACT_ATOMS: atom_id res chain seq x y z
N MET A 1 70.60 36.70 -12.26
CA MET A 1 69.60 36.69 -13.34
C MET A 1 69.13 35.28 -13.79
N ARG A 2 70.01 34.27 -14.04
CA ARG A 2 69.56 32.92 -14.48
C ARG A 2 68.75 32.12 -13.43
N LYS A 3 69.00 32.32 -12.11
CA LYS A 3 68.24 31.63 -11.03
C LYS A 3 66.84 32.24 -10.83
N SER A 4 66.69 33.55 -10.97
CA SER A 4 65.38 34.24 -10.89
C SER A 4 64.52 33.91 -12.10
N LEU A 5 65.08 33.75 -13.30
CA LEU A 5 64.35 33.36 -14.49
C LEU A 5 63.80 31.93 -14.39
N LYS A 6 64.61 31.01 -13.78
CA LYS A 6 64.20 29.63 -13.52
C LYS A 6 63.08 29.54 -12.48
N MET A 7 63.15 30.38 -11.41
CA MET A 7 62.07 30.44 -10.41
C MET A 7 60.79 30.99 -11.00
N LEU A 8 60.85 31.97 -11.90
CA LEU A 8 59.72 32.56 -12.56
C LEU A 8 59.05 31.54 -13.52
N ALA A 9 59.86 30.75 -14.23
CA ALA A 9 59.37 29.69 -15.11
C ALA A 9 58.68 28.53 -14.33
N VAL A 10 59.23 28.15 -13.18
CA VAL A 10 58.64 27.12 -12.29
C VAL A 10 57.33 27.64 -11.68
N SER A 11 57.29 28.89 -11.25
CA SER A 11 56.09 29.54 -10.72
C SER A 11 54.98 29.61 -11.78
N ALA A 12 55.31 29.95 -13.04
CA ALA A 12 54.37 29.99 -14.15
C ALA A 12 53.82 28.58 -14.50
N CYS A 13 54.66 27.55 -14.45
CA CYS A 13 54.22 26.16 -14.63
C CYS A 13 53.28 25.66 -13.50
N ILE A 14 53.52 26.06 -12.25
CA ILE A 14 52.66 25.73 -11.13
C ILE A 14 51.28 26.42 -11.24
N LEU A 15 51.26 27.66 -11.66
CA LEU A 15 50.00 28.42 -11.89
C LEU A 15 49.20 27.85 -13.05
N SER A 16 49.81 27.28 -14.07
CA SER A 16 49.08 26.68 -15.19
C SER A 16 48.41 25.32 -14.85
N LEU A 17 48.90 24.61 -13.85
CA LEU A 17 48.32 23.35 -13.36
C LEU A 17 47.07 23.55 -12.50
N ALA A 18 46.87 24.75 -11.94
CA ALA A 18 45.70 25.05 -11.11
C ALA A 18 44.41 25.35 -11.90
N ALA A 19 44.49 25.43 -13.23
CA ALA A 19 43.35 25.79 -14.08
C ALA A 19 42.59 24.60 -14.68
N CYS A 20 42.86 23.39 -14.19
CA CYS A 20 42.16 22.16 -14.67
C CYS A 20 41.09 21.75 -13.69
N ASP A 21 39.85 21.77 -14.16
CA ASP A 21 38.71 21.23 -13.43
C ASP A 21 38.44 19.77 -13.82
N LYS A 22 37.82 19.03 -12.91
CA LYS A 22 37.60 17.60 -13.04
C LYS A 22 36.09 17.31 -13.00
N VAL A 23 35.62 16.57 -14.00
CA VAL A 23 34.29 15.95 -13.98
C VAL A 23 34.43 14.52 -13.45
N PRO A 24 33.94 14.23 -12.25
CA PRO A 24 33.99 12.87 -11.69
C PRO A 24 33.01 11.94 -12.36
N ALA A 25 33.20 10.61 -12.14
CA ALA A 25 32.25 9.61 -12.63
C ALA A 25 30.84 9.83 -12.03
N GLY A 26 29.81 9.68 -12.86
CA GLY A 26 28.43 9.95 -12.45
C GLY A 26 28.00 11.41 -12.55
N TYR A 27 28.91 12.30 -13.00
CA TYR A 27 28.60 13.71 -13.23
C TYR A 27 28.81 14.09 -14.69
N ARG A 28 28.16 15.15 -15.09
CA ARG A 28 28.44 15.90 -16.31
C ARG A 28 28.68 17.36 -16.00
N GLY A 29 29.57 17.99 -16.79
CA GLY A 29 29.88 19.41 -16.65
C GLY A 29 29.16 20.21 -17.74
N VAL A 30 28.61 21.37 -17.35
CA VAL A 30 28.17 22.41 -18.29
C VAL A 30 29.22 23.53 -18.26
N ILE A 31 29.81 23.80 -19.41
CA ILE A 31 30.82 24.86 -19.53
C ILE A 31 30.12 26.16 -19.96
N VAL A 32 30.41 27.22 -19.24
CA VAL A 32 29.94 28.57 -19.53
C VAL A 32 31.14 29.43 -19.93
N ASN A 33 31.10 29.93 -21.14
CA ASN A 33 32.09 30.88 -21.64
C ASN A 33 31.68 32.30 -21.23
N LEU A 34 32.54 32.99 -20.44
CA LEU A 34 32.23 34.31 -19.89
C LEU A 34 32.45 35.42 -20.90
N TYR A 35 33.51 35.31 -21.74
CA TYR A 35 33.94 36.37 -22.68
C TYR A 35 34.24 35.77 -24.06
N GLY A 36 34.21 36.58 -25.08
CA GLY A 36 34.58 36.26 -26.47
C GLY A 36 33.40 36.13 -27.41
N SER A 37 33.66 35.65 -28.62
CA SER A 37 32.65 35.42 -29.67
C SER A 37 31.69 34.28 -29.29
N ASP A 38 32.18 33.29 -28.57
CA ASP A 38 31.46 32.09 -28.18
C ASP A 38 30.94 32.14 -26.76
N LYS A 39 30.67 33.37 -26.28
CA LYS A 39 30.12 33.56 -24.92
C LYS A 39 28.76 32.93 -24.77
N GLY A 40 28.55 32.22 -23.64
CA GLY A 40 27.30 31.57 -23.32
C GLY A 40 27.48 30.16 -22.78
N VAL A 41 26.38 29.48 -22.66
CA VAL A 41 26.33 28.10 -22.20
C VAL A 41 26.64 27.16 -23.36
N SER A 42 27.53 26.19 -23.16
CA SER A 42 27.78 25.15 -24.17
C SER A 42 26.50 24.35 -24.43
N GLU A 43 26.19 24.09 -25.70
CA GLU A 43 25.03 23.31 -26.10
C GLU A 43 25.11 21.88 -25.58
N GLU A 44 26.31 21.30 -25.54
CA GLU A 44 26.55 19.96 -25.06
C GLU A 44 27.23 19.97 -23.68
N SER A 45 26.79 19.06 -22.82
CA SER A 45 27.44 18.78 -21.55
C SER A 45 28.67 17.89 -21.74
N VAL A 46 29.75 18.16 -21.00
CA VAL A 46 30.99 17.39 -21.06
C VAL A 46 30.97 16.19 -20.12
N GLY A 47 31.50 15.08 -20.58
CA GLY A 47 31.57 13.83 -19.81
C GLY A 47 32.71 13.79 -18.80
N VAL A 48 32.94 12.60 -18.24
CA VAL A 48 34.01 12.34 -17.26
C VAL A 48 35.39 12.67 -17.85
N GLY A 49 36.18 13.43 -17.11
CA GLY A 49 37.53 13.81 -17.54
C GLY A 49 38.09 15.02 -16.81
N ARG A 50 39.23 15.47 -17.27
CA ARG A 50 39.84 16.74 -16.87
C ARG A 50 39.76 17.73 -18.00
N TYR A 51 39.31 18.92 -17.71
CA TYR A 51 39.11 20.00 -18.68
C TYR A 51 39.90 21.21 -18.29
N TYR A 52 40.60 21.78 -19.22
CA TYR A 52 41.29 23.06 -19.03
C TYR A 52 40.29 24.20 -19.25
N LEU A 53 39.91 24.88 -18.19
CA LEU A 53 38.91 25.95 -18.27
C LEU A 53 39.53 27.34 -18.50
N GLY A 54 40.80 27.54 -18.06
CA GLY A 54 41.43 28.82 -18.09
C GLY A 54 40.70 29.86 -17.21
N TRP A 55 40.86 31.14 -17.52
CA TRP A 55 40.22 32.23 -16.77
C TRP A 55 38.85 32.67 -17.37
N ASN A 56 38.49 32.13 -18.50
CA ASN A 56 37.30 32.56 -19.28
C ASN A 56 36.13 31.61 -19.20
N LYS A 57 36.28 30.49 -18.52
CA LYS A 57 35.24 29.43 -18.49
C LYS A 57 34.96 29.04 -17.06
N GLU A 58 33.70 28.84 -16.81
CA GLU A 58 33.21 28.22 -15.57
C GLU A 58 32.56 26.89 -15.87
N MET A 59 32.64 25.94 -14.96
CA MET A 59 32.03 24.64 -15.10
C MET A 59 31.08 24.38 -13.93
N TYR A 60 29.85 24.00 -14.27
CA TYR A 60 28.82 23.57 -13.32
C TYR A 60 28.62 22.06 -13.43
N LEU A 61 28.73 21.38 -12.32
CA LEU A 61 28.61 19.92 -12.26
C LEU A 61 27.19 19.50 -11.93
N PHE A 62 26.65 18.57 -12.72
CA PHE A 62 25.35 17.99 -12.54
C PHE A 62 25.46 16.48 -12.37
N PRO A 63 24.87 15.87 -11.31
CA PRO A 63 24.80 14.43 -11.15
C PRO A 63 23.84 13.84 -12.19
N THR A 64 24.23 12.73 -12.78
CA THR A 64 23.40 11.95 -13.71
C THR A 64 22.78 10.71 -13.09
N PHE A 65 23.10 10.47 -11.82
CA PHE A 65 22.53 9.39 -11.03
C PHE A 65 21.35 9.89 -10.20
N LEU A 66 20.57 8.96 -9.70
CA LEU A 66 19.38 9.25 -8.90
C LEU A 66 19.74 10.07 -7.65
N GLN A 67 19.11 11.21 -7.50
CA GLN A 67 19.24 12.10 -6.36
C GLN A 67 18.03 11.96 -5.45
N ASN A 68 18.28 12.05 -4.15
CA ASN A 68 17.23 12.07 -3.14
C ASN A 68 17.41 13.31 -2.26
N ARG A 69 16.38 14.16 -2.21
CA ARG A 69 16.36 15.34 -1.34
C ARG A 69 15.17 15.30 -0.43
N ALA A 70 15.41 15.57 0.84
CA ALA A 70 14.37 15.64 1.87
C ALA A 70 14.30 17.09 2.39
N TRP A 71 13.10 17.61 2.52
CA TRP A 71 12.80 18.91 3.10
C TRP A 71 12.06 18.73 4.40
N SER A 72 12.68 19.15 5.49
CA SER A 72 12.17 19.01 6.86
C SER A 72 12.44 20.27 7.68
N ASN A 73 11.80 20.36 8.83
CA ASN A 73 11.94 21.47 9.76
C ASN A 73 11.62 22.83 9.11
N SER A 74 12.64 23.69 8.91
CA SER A 74 12.47 25.02 8.31
C SER A 74 12.08 25.00 6.84
N GLN A 75 12.29 23.88 6.14
CA GLN A 75 11.93 23.67 4.74
C GLN A 75 10.68 22.78 4.61
N ALA A 76 9.99 22.48 5.72
CA ALA A 76 8.75 21.73 5.69
C ALA A 76 7.70 22.42 4.80
N ILE A 77 6.92 21.62 4.10
CA ILE A 77 5.91 22.10 3.15
C ILE A 77 4.62 22.39 3.90
N THR A 78 4.17 23.62 3.80
CA THR A 78 2.90 24.07 4.35
C THR A 78 1.87 24.18 3.23
N MET A 79 0.69 23.61 3.44
CA MET A 79 -0.42 23.60 2.48
C MET A 79 -1.74 23.93 3.18
N GLN A 80 -2.72 24.39 2.39
CA GLN A 80 -4.05 24.71 2.88
C GLN A 80 -5.11 23.76 2.26
N THR A 81 -5.96 23.22 3.12
CA THR A 81 -7.04 22.33 2.69
C THR A 81 -8.26 23.08 2.19
N SER A 82 -9.22 22.36 1.60
CA SER A 82 -10.52 22.92 1.16
C SER A 82 -11.32 23.56 2.30
N GLU A 83 -11.04 23.18 3.54
CA GLU A 83 -11.68 23.73 4.75
C GLU A 83 -10.98 24.98 5.29
N GLY A 84 -9.91 25.43 4.62
CA GLY A 84 -9.09 26.58 5.06
C GLY A 84 -8.12 26.25 6.19
N LEU A 85 -7.94 24.99 6.55
CA LEU A 85 -7.00 24.58 7.59
C LEU A 85 -5.60 24.42 7.02
N THR A 86 -4.62 24.89 7.77
CA THR A 86 -3.20 24.81 7.41
C THR A 86 -2.61 23.50 7.95
N ILE A 87 -1.96 22.75 7.06
CA ILE A 87 -1.26 21.51 7.37
C ILE A 87 0.20 21.68 7.00
N THR A 88 1.11 21.23 7.84
CA THR A 88 2.54 21.19 7.53
C THR A 88 3.00 19.73 7.49
N THR A 89 3.87 19.42 6.54
CA THR A 89 4.46 18.07 6.42
C THR A 89 5.87 18.15 5.88
N ASP A 90 6.69 17.23 6.29
CA ASP A 90 7.98 16.99 5.67
C ASP A 90 7.81 16.16 4.42
N ALA A 91 8.52 16.50 3.36
CA ALA A 91 8.45 15.78 2.09
C ALA A 91 9.83 15.55 1.51
N GLY A 92 9.92 14.54 0.67
CA GLY A 92 11.12 14.26 -0.08
C GLY A 92 10.81 14.00 -1.55
N ILE A 93 11.81 14.23 -2.39
CA ILE A 93 11.78 14.01 -3.82
C ILE A 93 12.95 13.14 -4.25
N THR A 94 12.65 12.19 -5.13
CA THR A 94 13.67 11.41 -5.83
C THR A 94 13.61 11.77 -7.31
N TYR A 95 14.74 12.21 -7.86
CA TYR A 95 14.82 12.69 -9.24
C TYR A 95 16.19 12.40 -9.86
N GLN A 96 16.27 12.48 -11.15
CA GLN A 96 17.52 12.46 -11.92
C GLN A 96 17.42 13.39 -13.11
N ILE A 97 18.59 13.84 -13.62
CA ILE A 97 18.66 14.62 -14.85
C ILE A 97 19.34 13.77 -15.90
N GLU A 98 18.66 13.57 -17.03
CA GLU A 98 19.25 12.88 -18.15
C GLU A 98 20.41 13.69 -18.74
N PRO A 99 21.51 13.05 -19.14
CA PRO A 99 22.69 13.71 -19.67
C PRO A 99 22.41 14.71 -20.81
N GLU A 100 21.41 14.42 -21.63
CA GLU A 100 21.01 15.23 -22.78
C GLU A 100 20.25 16.50 -22.37
N ASN A 101 19.63 16.50 -21.20
CA ASN A 101 18.80 17.60 -20.73
C ASN A 101 19.58 18.58 -19.82
N ILE A 102 20.79 18.25 -19.39
CA ILE A 102 21.56 19.04 -18.41
C ILE A 102 21.80 20.46 -18.91
N SER A 103 22.24 20.64 -20.15
CA SER A 103 22.48 21.99 -20.73
C SER A 103 21.20 22.82 -20.83
N LYS A 104 20.05 22.17 -21.10
CA LYS A 104 18.72 22.81 -21.11
C LYS A 104 18.31 23.28 -19.71
N VAL A 105 18.48 22.39 -18.70
CA VAL A 105 18.20 22.69 -17.30
C VAL A 105 19.05 23.87 -16.85
N PHE A 106 20.35 23.82 -17.09
CA PHE A 106 21.25 24.93 -16.73
C PHE A 106 20.90 26.22 -17.44
N THR A 107 20.61 26.17 -18.74
CA THR A 107 20.24 27.38 -19.52
C THR A 107 18.98 28.04 -18.96
N LYS A 108 18.04 27.24 -18.46
CA LYS A 108 16.76 27.71 -17.88
C LYS A 108 16.96 28.37 -16.52
N TYR A 109 17.70 27.69 -15.64
CA TYR A 109 17.82 28.11 -14.22
C TYR A 109 19.10 28.91 -13.92
N ARG A 110 20.19 28.66 -14.64
CA ARG A 110 21.52 29.25 -14.46
C ARG A 110 22.10 29.15 -13.05
N LEU A 111 21.76 28.03 -12.38
CA LEU A 111 22.14 27.73 -11.00
C LEU A 111 22.69 26.32 -10.91
N GLY A 112 23.36 26.01 -9.81
CA GLY A 112 23.77 24.67 -9.45
C GLY A 112 22.59 23.78 -9.09
N ILE A 113 22.81 22.46 -9.10
CA ILE A 113 21.74 21.51 -8.86
C ILE A 113 21.12 21.63 -7.47
N ASP A 114 21.92 21.89 -6.44
CA ASP A 114 21.43 22.05 -5.07
C ASP A 114 20.47 23.24 -4.95
N GLU A 115 20.83 24.38 -5.55
CA GLU A 115 20.00 25.58 -5.55
C GLU A 115 18.72 25.38 -6.38
N ILE A 116 18.81 24.66 -7.52
CA ILE A 116 17.63 24.28 -8.32
C ILE A 116 16.70 23.43 -7.49
N THR A 117 17.23 22.46 -6.75
CA THR A 117 16.44 21.54 -5.94
C THR A 117 15.80 22.24 -4.75
N ASP A 118 16.58 23.06 -4.02
CA ASP A 118 16.10 23.71 -2.79
C ASP A 118 15.16 24.88 -3.04
N THR A 119 15.20 25.45 -4.25
CA THR A 119 14.32 26.58 -4.60
C THR A 119 13.21 26.16 -5.55
N PHE A 120 13.56 25.66 -6.73
CA PHE A 120 12.57 25.44 -7.79
C PHE A 120 11.79 24.13 -7.61
N LEU A 121 12.48 23.01 -7.34
CA LEU A 121 11.79 21.74 -7.11
C LEU A 121 10.99 21.77 -5.81
N HIS A 122 11.52 22.38 -4.75
CA HIS A 122 10.79 22.58 -3.51
C HIS A 122 9.50 23.36 -3.72
N ASN A 123 9.58 24.50 -4.42
CA ASN A 123 8.39 25.32 -4.74
C ASN A 123 7.40 24.54 -5.62
N MET A 124 7.88 23.79 -6.62
CA MET A 124 7.01 22.99 -7.49
C MET A 124 6.25 21.92 -6.70
N VAL A 125 6.92 21.24 -5.77
CA VAL A 125 6.27 20.25 -4.89
C VAL A 125 5.27 20.93 -3.97
N ARG A 126 5.65 22.08 -3.37
CA ARG A 126 4.74 22.84 -2.51
C ARG A 126 3.49 23.30 -3.27
N ASP A 127 3.65 23.81 -4.48
CA ASP A 127 2.53 24.30 -5.28
C ASP A 127 1.62 23.16 -5.72
N ALA A 128 2.17 22.00 -6.10
CA ALA A 128 1.41 20.80 -6.42
C ALA A 128 0.66 20.29 -5.19
N MET A 129 1.31 20.25 -4.01
CA MET A 129 0.64 19.85 -2.77
C MET A 129 -0.50 20.79 -2.40
N ASN A 130 -0.31 22.11 -2.56
CA ASN A 130 -1.37 23.10 -2.34
C ASN A 130 -2.53 22.93 -3.32
N GLU A 131 -2.25 22.68 -4.60
CA GLU A 131 -3.27 22.48 -5.62
C GLU A 131 -4.15 21.27 -5.26
N VAL A 132 -3.55 20.14 -4.86
CA VAL A 132 -4.31 18.95 -4.51
C VAL A 132 -5.00 19.12 -3.15
N ALA A 133 -4.30 19.67 -2.15
CA ALA A 133 -4.85 19.88 -0.80
C ALA A 133 -6.08 20.80 -0.80
N SER A 134 -6.07 21.84 -1.65
CA SER A 134 -7.21 22.78 -1.77
C SER A 134 -8.52 22.12 -2.22
N ARG A 135 -8.48 20.91 -2.76
CA ARG A 135 -9.64 20.12 -3.21
C ARG A 135 -10.04 19.03 -2.23
N MET A 136 -9.27 18.81 -1.17
CA MET A 136 -9.47 17.72 -0.22
C MET A 136 -9.66 18.27 1.20
N THR A 137 -10.43 17.54 2.01
CA THR A 137 -10.57 17.85 3.44
C THR A 137 -9.40 17.26 4.23
N VAL A 138 -9.17 17.78 5.45
CA VAL A 138 -8.13 17.27 6.35
C VAL A 138 -8.31 15.77 6.61
N ASP A 139 -9.53 15.35 6.84
CA ASP A 139 -9.94 13.96 7.07
C ASP A 139 -9.54 13.01 5.92
N GLN A 140 -9.69 13.50 4.69
CA GLN A 140 -9.32 12.74 3.49
C GLN A 140 -7.81 12.61 3.35
N ILE A 141 -7.08 13.73 3.55
CA ILE A 141 -5.61 13.76 3.43
C ILE A 141 -4.95 12.96 4.54
N TYR A 142 -5.44 13.09 5.78
CA TYR A 142 -4.87 12.39 6.94
C TYR A 142 -5.24 10.91 6.98
N GLY A 143 -6.42 10.55 6.49
CA GLY A 143 -7.01 9.22 6.59
C GLY A 143 -7.02 8.44 5.27
N VAL A 144 -8.23 8.15 4.80
CA VAL A 144 -8.51 7.14 3.77
C VAL A 144 -7.92 7.46 2.39
N LYS A 145 -7.76 8.74 2.05
CA LYS A 145 -7.32 9.20 0.72
C LYS A 145 -5.89 9.71 0.67
N LYS A 146 -5.07 9.38 1.68
CA LYS A 146 -3.66 9.77 1.72
C LYS A 146 -2.89 9.31 0.48
N GLU A 147 -3.15 8.11 0.01
CA GLU A 147 -2.50 7.55 -1.18
C GLU A 147 -2.95 8.29 -2.46
N GLU A 148 -4.25 8.59 -2.58
CA GLU A 148 -4.79 9.38 -3.70
C GLU A 148 -4.17 10.78 -3.75
N PHE A 149 -4.00 11.41 -2.57
CA PHE A 149 -3.32 12.70 -2.44
C PHE A 149 -1.88 12.63 -2.97
N ILE A 150 -1.07 11.67 -2.49
CA ILE A 150 0.33 11.53 -2.90
C ILE A 150 0.43 11.23 -4.40
N ASN A 151 -0.41 10.35 -4.93
CA ASN A 151 -0.41 9.99 -6.35
C ASN A 151 -0.77 11.18 -7.24
N SER A 152 -1.74 12.01 -6.82
CA SER A 152 -2.13 13.21 -7.55
C SER A 152 -1.00 14.24 -7.56
N VAL A 153 -0.33 14.46 -6.42
CA VAL A 153 0.84 15.34 -6.32
C VAL A 153 1.98 14.84 -7.22
N ASN A 154 2.27 13.53 -7.18
CA ASN A 154 3.29 12.92 -8.04
C ASN A 154 3.02 13.19 -9.52
N GLN A 155 1.79 12.99 -9.99
CA GLN A 155 1.42 13.22 -11.38
C GLN A 155 1.65 14.68 -11.81
N ILE A 156 1.28 15.63 -10.96
CA ILE A 156 1.47 17.06 -11.27
C ILE A 156 2.96 17.38 -11.35
N VAL A 157 3.76 16.97 -10.36
CA VAL A 157 5.18 17.31 -10.31
C VAL A 157 5.96 16.60 -11.42
N ILE A 158 5.71 15.33 -11.70
CA ILE A 158 6.35 14.59 -12.81
C ILE A 158 6.08 15.31 -14.13
N ARG A 159 4.83 15.70 -14.37
CA ARG A 159 4.45 16.46 -15.58
C ARG A 159 5.18 17.79 -15.70
N ASP A 160 5.24 18.54 -14.61
CA ASP A 160 5.77 19.92 -14.64
C ASP A 160 7.30 19.95 -14.57
N ALA A 161 7.94 19.06 -13.83
CA ALA A 161 9.39 18.87 -13.84
C ALA A 161 9.87 18.34 -15.20
N GLY A 162 9.13 17.42 -15.82
CA GLY A 162 9.46 16.89 -17.17
C GLY A 162 9.55 17.98 -18.24
N LYS A 163 8.70 19.01 -18.16
CA LYS A 163 8.78 20.17 -19.07
C LYS A 163 10.11 20.97 -18.93
N THR A 164 10.77 20.83 -17.80
CA THR A 164 12.05 21.50 -17.53
C THR A 164 13.27 20.65 -17.84
N GLY A 165 13.06 19.36 -18.14
CA GLY A 165 14.13 18.40 -18.42
C GLY A 165 14.62 17.64 -17.18
N ILE A 166 13.92 17.75 -16.05
CA ILE A 166 14.20 17.02 -14.82
C ILE A 166 13.22 15.84 -14.74
N ASN A 167 13.75 14.63 -14.64
CA ASN A 167 12.96 13.42 -14.49
C ASN A 167 12.75 13.11 -13.00
N VAL A 168 11.54 13.28 -12.53
CA VAL A 168 11.13 12.95 -11.15
C VAL A 168 10.63 11.52 -11.12
N ASP A 169 11.24 10.70 -10.26
CA ASP A 169 10.84 9.33 -10.03
C ASP A 169 9.62 9.27 -9.09
N LYS A 170 9.75 9.89 -7.92
CA LYS A 170 8.67 9.95 -6.93
C LYS A 170 8.85 11.07 -5.92
N ILE A 171 7.71 11.48 -5.36
CA ILE A 171 7.63 12.29 -4.15
C ILE A 171 7.09 11.40 -3.03
N TYR A 172 7.60 11.57 -1.84
CA TYR A 172 7.16 10.84 -0.66
C TYR A 172 7.05 11.78 0.54
N LEU A 173 6.16 11.44 1.45
CA LEU A 173 6.00 12.15 2.72
C LEU A 173 6.91 11.55 3.77
N ILE A 174 7.46 12.40 4.62
CA ILE A 174 8.34 12.03 5.73
C ILE A 174 7.57 12.28 7.03
N GLY A 175 7.31 11.23 7.78
CA GLY A 175 6.59 11.35 9.05
C GLY A 175 5.08 11.60 8.90
N SER A 176 4.53 12.31 9.89
CA SER A 176 3.10 12.61 9.99
C SER A 176 2.82 14.06 9.63
N PHE A 177 1.60 14.35 9.23
CA PHE A 177 1.14 15.73 9.07
C PHE A 177 1.07 16.43 10.42
N VAL A 178 1.58 17.64 10.47
CA VAL A 178 1.48 18.50 11.65
C VAL A 178 0.21 19.36 11.51
N LEU A 179 -0.72 19.19 12.44
CA LEU A 179 -2.01 19.86 12.49
C LEU A 179 -2.11 20.67 13.80
N PRO A 180 -2.91 21.73 13.83
CA PRO A 180 -3.26 22.38 15.09
C PRO A 180 -3.88 21.38 16.08
N GLU A 181 -3.54 21.50 17.35
CA GLU A 181 -3.96 20.52 18.38
C GLU A 181 -5.48 20.37 18.52
N SER A 182 -6.23 21.47 18.32
CA SER A 182 -7.69 21.44 18.33
C SER A 182 -8.26 20.58 17.20
N VAL A 183 -7.66 20.65 16.02
CA VAL A 183 -8.08 19.88 14.84
C VAL A 183 -7.72 18.41 15.03
N MET A 184 -6.52 18.14 15.55
CA MET A 184 -6.09 16.76 15.85
C MET A 184 -7.04 16.09 16.84
N ARG A 185 -7.45 16.80 17.91
CA ARG A 185 -8.44 16.27 18.88
C ARG A 185 -9.78 15.97 18.19
N SER A 186 -10.28 16.86 17.36
CA SER A 186 -11.53 16.64 16.64
C SER A 186 -11.47 15.43 15.69
N ILE A 187 -10.36 15.27 14.99
CA ILE A 187 -10.13 14.11 14.10
C ILE A 187 -10.08 12.82 14.90
N ASN A 188 -9.33 12.78 16.00
CA ASN A 188 -9.24 11.60 16.86
C ASN A 188 -10.62 11.21 17.42
N THR A 189 -11.40 12.17 17.92
CA THR A 189 -12.76 11.89 18.39
C THR A 189 -13.65 11.34 17.29
N LYS A 190 -13.54 11.85 16.06
CA LYS A 190 -14.30 11.37 14.91
C LYS A 190 -13.87 9.95 14.51
N ILE A 191 -12.57 9.67 14.53
CA ILE A 191 -12.03 8.33 14.26
C ILE A 191 -12.53 7.34 15.33
N GLU A 192 -12.48 7.69 16.61
CA GLU A 192 -12.99 6.86 17.70
C GLU A 192 -14.49 6.58 17.53
N ALA A 193 -15.30 7.61 17.23
CA ALA A 193 -16.72 7.44 16.96
C ALA A 193 -16.98 6.52 15.76
N SER A 194 -16.23 6.68 14.69
CA SER A 194 -16.33 5.83 13.50
C SER A 194 -15.94 4.39 13.79
N GLN A 195 -14.84 4.17 14.52
CA GLN A 195 -14.41 2.84 14.94
C GLN A 195 -15.43 2.15 15.84
N ASN A 196 -16.03 2.89 16.77
CA ASN A 196 -17.08 2.37 17.64
C ASN A 196 -18.34 2.01 16.83
N ALA A 197 -18.72 2.80 15.83
CA ALA A 197 -19.83 2.47 14.93
C ALA A 197 -19.59 1.19 14.16
N VAL A 198 -18.40 1.03 13.56
CA VAL A 198 -17.98 -0.20 12.86
C VAL A 198 -17.96 -1.40 13.80
N LYS A 199 -17.49 -1.23 15.03
CA LYS A 199 -17.49 -2.29 16.05
C LYS A 199 -18.91 -2.76 16.36
N VAL A 200 -19.83 -1.82 16.60
CA VAL A 200 -21.24 -2.15 16.87
C VAL A 200 -21.88 -2.83 15.66
N GLU A 201 -21.59 -2.38 14.44
CA GLU A 201 -22.10 -3.02 13.23
C GLU A 201 -21.60 -4.47 13.09
N ASN A 202 -20.32 -4.71 13.36
CA ASN A 202 -19.74 -6.05 13.37
C ASN A 202 -20.35 -6.94 14.46
N GLU A 203 -20.59 -6.41 15.66
CA GLU A 203 -21.25 -7.14 16.76
C GLU A 203 -22.69 -7.52 16.37
N ILE A 204 -23.43 -6.62 15.73
CA ILE A 204 -24.77 -6.90 15.22
C ILE A 204 -24.72 -7.98 14.12
N ALA A 205 -23.77 -7.88 13.19
CA ALA A 205 -23.61 -8.86 12.13
C ALA A 205 -23.27 -10.25 12.68
N THR A 206 -22.38 -10.32 13.67
CA THR A 206 -22.00 -11.56 14.37
C THR A 206 -23.21 -12.16 15.10
N SER A 207 -23.93 -11.36 15.87
CA SER A 207 -25.13 -11.82 16.60
C SER A 207 -26.23 -12.33 15.67
N ARG A 208 -26.43 -11.66 14.51
CA ARG A 208 -27.37 -12.16 13.49
C ARG A 208 -26.92 -13.48 12.89
N ALA A 209 -25.63 -13.65 12.62
CA ALA A 209 -25.08 -14.89 12.09
C ALA A 209 -25.24 -16.05 13.09
N GLU A 210 -25.01 -15.80 14.39
CA GLU A 210 -25.21 -16.78 15.46
C GLU A 210 -26.68 -17.15 15.62
N ALA A 211 -27.58 -16.20 15.60
CA ALA A 211 -29.02 -16.45 15.64
C ALA A 211 -29.48 -17.28 14.42
N GLN A 212 -29.00 -16.95 13.24
CA GLN A 212 -29.31 -17.71 12.03
C GLN A 212 -28.77 -19.13 12.09
N LYS A 213 -27.56 -19.32 12.61
CA LYS A 213 -26.98 -20.64 12.86
C LYS A 213 -27.84 -21.47 13.81
N THR A 214 -28.26 -20.90 14.93
CA THR A 214 -29.14 -21.57 15.89
C THR A 214 -30.47 -22.02 15.27
N ILE A 215 -31.06 -21.16 14.42
CA ILE A 215 -32.29 -21.52 13.69
C ILE A 215 -32.03 -22.67 12.71
N VAL A 216 -30.93 -22.66 11.98
CA VAL A 216 -30.55 -23.71 11.03
C VAL A 216 -30.29 -25.02 11.78
N ASP A 217 -29.56 -24.97 12.89
CA ASP A 217 -29.27 -26.14 13.71
C ASP A 217 -30.54 -26.76 14.29
N ALA A 218 -31.49 -25.93 14.77
CA ALA A 218 -32.76 -26.38 15.28
C ALA A 218 -33.64 -27.05 14.17
N LYS A 219 -33.66 -26.45 12.97
CA LYS A 219 -34.36 -27.03 11.81
C LYS A 219 -33.74 -28.37 11.41
N ALA A 220 -32.42 -28.45 11.33
CA ALA A 220 -31.72 -29.68 10.99
C ALA A 220 -31.96 -30.79 12.03
N ALA A 221 -32.04 -30.45 13.33
CA ALA A 221 -32.37 -31.38 14.38
C ALA A 221 -33.81 -31.90 14.26
N ALA A 222 -34.77 -31.02 13.99
CA ALA A 222 -36.16 -31.40 13.76
C ALA A 222 -36.32 -32.31 12.53
N GLU A 223 -35.65 -31.97 11.42
CA GLU A 223 -35.66 -32.76 10.20
C GLU A 223 -35.07 -34.17 10.39
N ARG A 224 -33.97 -34.26 11.17
CA ARG A 224 -33.40 -35.57 11.57
C ARG A 224 -34.40 -36.43 12.33
N ILE A 225 -35.17 -35.86 13.25
CA ILE A 225 -36.17 -36.58 14.02
C ILE A 225 -37.28 -37.11 13.09
N ILE A 226 -37.74 -36.28 12.14
CA ILE A 226 -38.77 -36.67 11.17
C ILE A 226 -38.26 -37.81 10.28
N ILE A 227 -37.06 -37.63 9.69
CA ILE A 227 -36.44 -38.65 8.83
C ILE A 227 -36.25 -39.99 9.57
N ASN A 228 -35.80 -39.95 10.83
CA ASN A 228 -35.64 -41.14 11.65
C ASN A 228 -36.99 -41.80 11.93
N ALA A 229 -38.03 -41.04 12.28
CA ALA A 229 -39.38 -41.58 12.54
C ALA A 229 -39.99 -42.19 11.27
N GLU A 230 -39.85 -41.53 10.12
CA GLU A 230 -40.32 -42.08 8.83
C GLU A 230 -39.58 -43.36 8.44
N SER A 231 -38.24 -43.37 8.63
CA SER A 231 -37.41 -44.52 8.36
C SER A 231 -37.79 -45.70 9.26
N GLN A 232 -38.07 -45.46 10.55
CA GLN A 232 -38.50 -46.46 11.51
C GLN A 232 -39.90 -46.97 11.18
N ALA A 233 -40.82 -46.08 10.82
CA ALA A 233 -42.18 -46.48 10.39
C ALA A 233 -42.12 -47.34 9.12
N LYS A 234 -41.26 -46.97 8.15
CA LYS A 234 -41.07 -47.77 6.92
C LYS A 234 -40.46 -49.13 7.20
N ALA A 235 -39.44 -49.17 8.08
CA ALA A 235 -38.83 -50.43 8.51
C ALA A 235 -39.86 -51.35 9.23
N ASN A 236 -40.63 -50.77 10.15
CA ASN A 236 -41.68 -51.52 10.87
C ASN A 236 -42.79 -52.05 9.92
N LYS A 237 -43.16 -51.26 8.90
CA LYS A 237 -44.14 -51.71 7.89
C LYS A 237 -43.55 -52.82 7.06
N ILE A 238 -42.32 -52.75 6.61
CA ILE A 238 -41.64 -53.81 5.86
C ILE A 238 -41.60 -55.16 6.74
N LEU A 239 -41.25 -54.96 8.01
CA LEU A 239 -41.23 -56.09 8.95
C LEU A 239 -42.63 -56.70 9.14
N ALA A 240 -43.66 -55.86 9.35
CA ALA A 240 -45.02 -56.29 9.50
C ALA A 240 -45.56 -57.07 8.24
N ASP A 241 -45.22 -56.52 7.05
CA ASP A 241 -45.61 -57.17 5.78
C ASP A 241 -44.83 -58.46 5.51
N SER A 242 -43.66 -58.66 6.09
CA SER A 242 -42.83 -59.83 5.95
C SER A 242 -43.10 -60.96 7.03
N LEU A 243 -43.73 -60.57 8.14
CA LEU A 243 -44.04 -61.47 9.24
C LEU A 243 -45.40 -62.14 9.02
N THR A 244 -45.41 -63.18 8.20
CA THR A 244 -46.62 -64.03 8.12
C THR A 244 -46.76 -64.93 9.41
N PRO A 245 -48.00 -65.27 9.80
CA PRO A 245 -48.19 -66.09 10.98
C PRO A 245 -47.39 -67.44 10.95
N GLU A 246 -47.20 -67.99 9.76
CA GLU A 246 -46.37 -69.17 9.54
C GLU A 246 -44.87 -68.91 9.83
N PHE A 247 -44.36 -67.79 9.41
CA PHE A 247 -42.97 -67.41 9.66
C PHE A 247 -42.69 -67.12 11.15
N VAL A 248 -43.59 -66.43 11.83
CA VAL A 248 -43.52 -66.25 13.29
C VAL A 248 -43.50 -67.52 14.03
N SER A 249 -44.40 -68.51 13.65
CA SER A 249 -44.45 -69.82 14.24
C SER A 249 -43.18 -70.64 13.98
N TYR A 250 -42.64 -70.59 12.79
CA TYR A 250 -41.35 -71.16 12.42
C TYR A 250 -40.18 -70.67 13.24
N GLN A 251 -40.05 -69.35 13.38
CA GLN A 251 -39.03 -68.72 14.20
C GLN A 251 -39.17 -69.00 15.70
N ALA A 252 -40.41 -69.13 16.20
CA ALA A 252 -40.70 -69.55 17.56
C ALA A 252 -40.22 -70.97 17.82
N ILE A 253 -40.43 -71.87 16.88
CA ILE A 253 -39.99 -73.29 16.95
C ILE A 253 -38.47 -73.39 16.92
N LEU A 254 -37.80 -72.63 16.06
CA LEU A 254 -36.31 -72.58 15.97
C LEU A 254 -35.63 -72.05 17.24
N LYS A 255 -36.24 -71.09 17.93
CA LYS A 255 -35.72 -70.50 19.17
C LYS A 255 -36.21 -71.17 20.44
N TRP A 256 -37.04 -72.20 20.32
CA TRP A 256 -37.58 -72.92 21.48
C TRP A 256 -36.48 -73.77 22.12
N ASN A 257 -36.28 -73.59 23.42
CA ASN A 257 -35.30 -74.30 24.24
C ASN A 257 -35.81 -75.63 24.79
N GLY A 258 -36.97 -76.10 24.33
CA GLY A 258 -37.58 -77.39 24.76
C GLY A 258 -38.29 -77.37 26.12
N GLN A 259 -38.39 -76.21 26.78
CA GLN A 259 -39.06 -76.06 28.08
C GLN A 259 -40.39 -75.31 27.92
N LEU A 260 -41.45 -75.84 28.53
CA LEU A 260 -42.75 -75.22 28.61
C LEU A 260 -42.70 -74.04 29.60
N PRO A 261 -43.32 -72.91 29.32
CA PRO A 261 -43.36 -71.76 30.24
C PRO A 261 -44.08 -72.19 31.56
N THR A 262 -43.43 -71.95 32.67
CA THR A 262 -43.91 -72.29 34.02
C THR A 262 -45.00 -71.40 34.60
N THR A 263 -45.36 -70.32 33.89
CA THR A 263 -46.40 -69.38 34.30
C THR A 263 -47.41 -69.15 33.19
N ASN A 264 -48.62 -69.71 33.39
CA ASN A 264 -49.79 -69.39 32.57
C ASN A 264 -50.51 -68.18 33.11
N ALA A 265 -50.42 -67.09 32.52
CA ALA A 265 -51.27 -65.91 32.73
C ALA A 265 -52.48 -66.05 31.78
N GLY A 266 -53.56 -66.59 32.27
CA GLY A 266 -54.95 -66.57 31.70
C GLY A 266 -55.11 -66.91 30.20
N GLY A 267 -55.18 -68.19 29.88
CA GLY A 267 -55.94 -68.68 28.74
C GLY A 267 -55.39 -68.50 27.31
N ALA A 268 -54.24 -67.91 27.08
CA ALA A 268 -53.60 -67.83 25.77
C ALA A 268 -52.18 -68.36 25.84
N LEU A 269 -51.91 -69.46 25.20
CA LEU A 269 -50.57 -69.97 24.94
C LEU A 269 -49.89 -69.01 23.91
N PRO A 270 -48.80 -68.37 24.23
CA PRO A 270 -48.31 -67.27 23.44
C PRO A 270 -47.79 -67.69 22.07
N PHE A 271 -47.75 -68.88 21.65
CA PHE A 271 -47.20 -69.24 20.32
C PHE A 271 -47.63 -70.59 19.71
N ILE A 272 -48.58 -71.31 20.31
CA ILE A 272 -49.00 -72.59 19.77
C ILE A 272 -50.53 -72.62 19.61
N ASN A 273 -51.03 -72.60 18.36
CA ASN A 273 -52.42 -72.86 18.04
C ASN A 273 -52.59 -74.35 17.84
N VAL A 274 -53.01 -75.08 18.88
CA VAL A 274 -53.36 -76.49 18.78
C VAL A 274 -54.77 -76.54 18.22
N GLY A 275 -54.86 -76.57 16.88
CA GLY A 275 -56.14 -76.73 16.20
C GLY A 275 -56.85 -77.97 16.74
N ALA A 276 -58.06 -77.77 17.24
CA ALA A 276 -58.95 -78.88 17.60
C ALA A 276 -59.24 -79.69 16.35
N SER A 277 -58.66 -80.89 16.28
CA SER A 277 -59.08 -81.92 15.31
C SER A 277 -60.48 -82.46 15.70
N LYS A 278 -61.43 -82.31 14.81
CA LYS A 278 -62.58 -83.10 14.77
C LYS A 278 -62.24 -84.37 14.05
#